data_ee0bea503c7d97a69eddfcb785b0397a
#
_entry.id   ee0bea503c7d97a69eddfcb785b0397a
#
_cell.length_a   1.000
_cell.length_b   1.000
_cell.length_c   1.000
_cell.angle_alpha   90.00
_cell.angle_beta   90.00
_cell.angle_gamma   90.00
#
_symmetry.space_group_name_H-M   'P 1'
#
loop_
_entity.id
_entity.type
_entity.pdbx_description
1 polymer ?
#
loop_
_entity_poly.entity_id
_entity_poly.type
_entity_poly.pdbx_seq_one_letter_code
_entity_poly.pdbx_strand_id
1 'polypeptide(L)'
;MLKKPIKALKGKKVAIVAMGNSQLDYHMAITHSQEFDEVWVINAMIGVIPHPDRAFVMDPVSRFFESDDAGDMTDMMKRVLPTVKCPIYTCQLDDRVPALELYPIEPLIKKTECGYINNTVAYAIAFACWNEVGAIDMFGADFTYKGNLYFAEMGRACCEFWLAKCMERGIEVSIAVRSNLLDANIDLKDKLYGYHRLPDPIVSYLEDDKLKVCNFSDILKQNMAPVGIADRYDNNPTTWFDRNNVPSVASDPVEPKKP
;
A
#
# COMPACT_ATOMS: atom_id res chain seq x y z
N MET A 1 -0.25 12.14 23.93
CA MET A 1 -1.17 11.85 22.80
C MET A 1 -1.59 13.17 22.12
N LEU A 2 -1.46 13.23 20.80
CA LEU A 2 -1.86 14.37 19.97
C LEU A 2 -3.38 14.59 20.07
N LYS A 3 -3.80 15.85 20.28
CA LYS A 3 -5.23 16.23 20.34
C LYS A 3 -5.71 16.94 19.08
N LYS A 4 -4.79 17.40 18.23
CA LYS A 4 -5.05 18.15 16.98
C LYS A 4 -4.06 17.73 15.91
N PRO A 5 -4.41 17.89 14.62
CA PRO A 5 -3.49 17.70 13.51
C PRO A 5 -2.18 18.50 13.68
N ILE A 6 -1.11 17.96 13.16
CA ILE A 6 0.21 18.61 13.13
C ILE A 6 0.21 19.60 11.97
N LYS A 7 0.16 20.89 12.27
CA LYS A 7 0.05 21.95 11.27
C LYS A 7 1.15 21.90 10.20
N ALA A 8 2.36 21.47 10.58
CA ALA A 8 3.49 21.36 9.66
C ALA A 8 3.32 20.28 8.58
N LEU A 9 2.37 19.34 8.77
CA LEU A 9 2.10 18.27 7.79
C LEU A 9 1.11 18.69 6.70
N LYS A 10 0.35 19.75 6.93
CA LYS A 10 -0.64 20.20 5.97
C LYS A 10 0.00 20.57 4.64
N GLY A 11 -0.50 19.97 3.55
CA GLY A 11 0.00 20.20 2.19
C GLY A 11 1.33 19.53 1.86
N LYS A 12 1.93 18.76 2.79
CA LYS A 12 3.20 18.05 2.57
C LYS A 12 3.02 16.84 1.66
N LYS A 13 4.05 16.52 0.88
CA LYS A 13 4.17 15.27 0.13
C LYS A 13 4.85 14.22 1.00
N VAL A 14 4.16 13.11 1.29
CA VAL A 14 4.68 12.05 2.16
C VAL A 14 4.84 10.74 1.41
N ALA A 15 5.96 10.05 1.63
CA ALA A 15 6.13 8.66 1.24
C ALA A 15 5.73 7.75 2.40
N ILE A 16 4.86 6.76 2.18
CA ILE A 16 4.54 5.72 3.14
C ILE A 16 5.15 4.42 2.64
N VAL A 17 6.14 3.88 3.39
CA VAL A 17 6.90 2.71 2.98
C VAL A 17 6.58 1.54 3.90
N ALA A 18 5.89 0.53 3.36
CA ALA A 18 5.54 -0.72 4.02
C ALA A 18 6.44 -1.88 3.57
N MET A 19 6.18 -3.10 4.07
CA MET A 19 7.12 -4.23 4.01
C MET A 19 7.00 -5.09 2.74
N GLY A 20 6.04 -4.83 1.86
CA GLY A 20 5.85 -5.62 0.64
C GLY A 20 6.93 -5.35 -0.42
N ASN A 21 6.97 -6.19 -1.46
CA ASN A 21 8.02 -6.15 -2.49
C ASN A 21 8.09 -4.83 -3.27
N SER A 22 6.96 -4.12 -3.40
CA SER A 22 6.94 -2.82 -4.07
C SER A 22 7.68 -1.71 -3.31
N GLN A 23 8.21 -1.98 -2.09
CA GLN A 23 9.16 -1.08 -1.42
C GLN A 23 10.41 -0.78 -2.28
N LEU A 24 10.78 -1.70 -3.18
CA LEU A 24 11.89 -1.47 -4.10
C LEU A 24 11.66 -0.26 -5.00
N ASP A 25 10.41 0.07 -5.30
CA ASP A 25 10.06 1.26 -6.10
C ASP A 25 10.36 2.55 -5.34
N TYR A 26 10.33 2.54 -3.98
CA TYR A 26 10.81 3.66 -3.17
C TYR A 26 12.31 3.90 -3.38
N HIS A 27 13.13 2.85 -3.33
CA HIS A 27 14.57 2.97 -3.55
C HIS A 27 14.88 3.46 -4.97
N MET A 28 14.12 3.02 -5.95
CA MET A 28 14.23 3.52 -7.32
C MET A 28 13.82 5.00 -7.40
N ALA A 29 12.73 5.39 -6.77
CA ALA A 29 12.24 6.76 -6.77
C ALA A 29 13.29 7.74 -6.22
N ILE A 30 13.87 7.46 -5.04
CA ILE A 30 14.92 8.32 -4.46
C ILE A 30 16.21 8.31 -5.29
N THR A 31 16.55 7.19 -5.92
CA THR A 31 17.72 7.10 -6.83
C THR A 31 17.52 7.99 -8.06
N HIS A 32 16.29 8.18 -8.51
CA HIS A 32 15.92 9.08 -9.59
C HIS A 32 15.56 10.49 -9.12
N SER A 33 16.02 10.87 -7.93
CA SER A 33 15.85 12.20 -7.35
C SER A 33 14.39 12.60 -7.07
N GLN A 34 13.49 11.64 -6.86
CA GLN A 34 12.17 11.96 -6.35
C GLN A 34 12.29 12.39 -4.89
N GLU A 35 11.74 13.55 -4.57
CA GLU A 35 11.79 14.14 -3.24
C GLU A 35 10.45 13.98 -2.52
N PHE A 36 10.54 13.80 -1.19
CA PHE A 36 9.41 13.76 -0.27
C PHE A 36 9.68 14.73 0.88
N ASP A 37 8.65 15.40 1.35
CA ASP A 37 8.77 16.26 2.53
C ASP A 37 8.95 15.47 3.82
N GLU A 38 8.33 14.28 3.89
CA GLU A 38 8.53 13.31 4.97
C GLU A 38 8.45 11.86 4.44
N VAL A 39 9.20 10.97 5.08
CA VAL A 39 9.20 9.54 4.84
C VAL A 39 8.67 8.82 6.08
N TRP A 40 7.55 8.13 5.95
CA TRP A 40 6.90 7.39 7.01
C TRP A 40 7.06 5.89 6.79
N VAL A 41 7.41 5.17 7.83
CA VAL A 41 7.70 3.74 7.73
C VAL A 41 6.72 2.89 8.56
N ILE A 42 6.48 1.69 8.07
CA ILE A 42 5.55 0.73 8.69
C ILE A 42 6.35 -0.43 9.29
N ASN A 43 6.14 -0.71 10.57
CA ASN A 43 6.71 -1.86 11.28
C ASN A 43 8.24 -1.99 11.05
N ALA A 44 8.70 -3.14 10.57
CA ALA A 44 10.11 -3.44 10.41
C ALA A 44 10.86 -2.55 9.41
N MET A 45 10.16 -1.77 8.58
CA MET A 45 10.81 -0.80 7.69
C MET A 45 11.57 0.27 8.45
N ILE A 46 11.29 0.46 9.75
CA ILE A 46 12.06 1.33 10.65
C ILE A 46 13.54 0.93 10.77
N GLY A 47 13.86 -0.34 10.54
CA GLY A 47 15.24 -0.83 10.51
C GLY A 47 15.87 -0.88 9.12
N VAL A 48 15.11 -0.56 8.07
CA VAL A 48 15.54 -0.66 6.67
C VAL A 48 15.73 0.72 6.05
N ILE A 49 14.79 1.63 6.26
CA ILE A 49 14.84 2.98 5.71
C ILE A 49 15.67 3.87 6.65
N PRO A 50 16.77 4.47 6.16
CA PRO A 50 17.56 5.39 6.97
C PRO A 50 16.81 6.70 7.26
N HIS A 51 16.86 7.14 8.51
CA HIS A 51 16.33 8.43 8.96
C HIS A 51 14.86 8.69 8.57
N PRO A 52 13.91 7.80 8.88
CA PRO A 52 12.51 8.09 8.63
C PRO A 52 12.04 9.24 9.53
N ASP A 53 11.07 10.00 9.05
CA ASP A 53 10.50 11.11 9.82
C ASP A 53 9.46 10.64 10.83
N ARG A 54 8.76 9.54 10.54
CA ARG A 54 7.78 8.90 11.42
C ARG A 54 7.74 7.39 11.19
N ALA A 55 7.34 6.68 12.24
CA ALA A 55 7.09 5.25 12.16
C ALA A 55 5.72 4.91 12.74
N PHE A 56 5.12 3.84 12.23
CA PHE A 56 3.87 3.28 12.72
C PHE A 56 4.08 1.82 13.09
N VAL A 57 3.93 1.50 14.38
CA VAL A 57 4.04 0.16 14.93
C VAL A 57 2.83 -0.03 15.84
N MET A 58 1.74 -0.55 15.28
CA MET A 58 0.45 -0.61 15.98
C MET A 58 0.29 -1.84 16.87
N ASP A 59 1.11 -2.87 16.69
CA ASP A 59 1.24 -3.91 17.69
C ASP A 59 1.97 -3.37 18.93
N PRO A 60 1.61 -3.79 20.16
CA PRO A 60 2.37 -3.44 21.34
C PRO A 60 3.83 -3.85 21.20
N VAL A 61 4.74 -2.90 21.37
CA VAL A 61 6.19 -3.16 21.17
C VAL A 61 6.77 -4.14 22.19
N SER A 62 6.12 -4.31 23.34
CA SER A 62 6.42 -5.36 24.34
C SER A 62 6.49 -6.76 23.71
N ARG A 63 5.69 -7.03 22.68
CA ARG A 63 5.70 -8.27 21.90
C ARG A 63 7.11 -8.61 21.39
N PHE A 64 7.89 -7.64 20.92
CA PHE A 64 9.24 -7.88 20.42
C PHE A 64 10.26 -8.17 21.54
N PHE A 65 9.98 -7.76 22.77
CA PHE A 65 10.88 -7.96 23.92
C PHE A 65 10.54 -9.20 24.74
N GLU A 66 9.29 -9.66 24.70
CA GLU A 66 8.75 -10.66 25.59
C GLU A 66 8.40 -11.97 24.88
N SER A 67 8.34 -11.97 23.55
CA SER A 67 8.07 -13.17 22.75
C SER A 67 8.89 -13.18 21.46
N ASP A 68 8.94 -14.34 20.80
CA ASP A 68 9.57 -14.53 19.49
C ASP A 68 8.53 -14.75 18.38
N ASP A 69 7.28 -14.34 18.61
CA ASP A 69 6.16 -14.58 17.70
C ASP A 69 6.20 -13.71 16.43
N ALA A 70 7.07 -12.70 16.39
CA ALA A 70 7.35 -11.90 15.18
C ALA A 70 8.42 -12.54 14.27
N GLY A 71 8.92 -13.72 14.60
CA GLY A 71 9.91 -14.47 13.82
C GLY A 71 11.22 -13.71 13.65
N ASP A 72 11.84 -13.81 12.47
CA ASP A 72 13.15 -13.21 12.16
C ASP A 72 13.23 -11.70 12.38
N MET A 73 12.09 -11.01 12.42
CA MET A 73 12.05 -9.57 12.67
C MET A 73 12.21 -9.22 14.15
N THR A 74 12.00 -10.16 15.06
CA THR A 74 12.03 -9.92 16.50
C THR A 74 13.37 -9.33 16.95
N ASP A 75 14.47 -9.96 16.58
CA ASP A 75 15.82 -9.52 16.97
C ASP A 75 16.18 -8.15 16.39
N MET A 76 15.80 -7.92 15.16
CA MET A 76 16.01 -6.61 14.52
C MET A 76 15.22 -5.52 15.25
N MET A 77 13.94 -5.76 15.54
CA MET A 77 13.08 -4.79 16.23
C MET A 77 13.54 -4.54 17.67
N LYS A 78 13.93 -5.57 18.43
CA LYS A 78 14.54 -5.43 19.77
C LYS A 78 15.75 -4.48 19.75
N ARG A 79 16.59 -4.59 18.74
CA ARG A 79 17.80 -3.77 18.60
C ARG A 79 17.53 -2.36 18.15
N VAL A 80 16.62 -2.17 17.20
CA VAL A 80 16.39 -0.90 16.52
C VAL A 80 15.47 0.02 17.33
N LEU A 81 14.34 -0.49 17.83
CA LEU A 81 13.30 0.31 18.49
C LEU A 81 13.83 1.23 19.59
N PRO A 82 14.72 0.77 20.52
CA PRO A 82 15.25 1.64 21.58
C PRO A 82 16.12 2.80 21.07
N THR A 83 16.61 2.72 19.85
CA THR A 83 17.58 3.69 19.28
C THR A 83 16.95 4.70 18.33
N VAL A 84 15.70 4.49 17.97
CA VAL A 84 14.96 5.36 17.03
C VAL A 84 14.72 6.73 17.64
N LYS A 85 14.87 7.77 16.84
CA LYS A 85 14.69 9.15 17.26
C LYS A 85 13.42 9.81 16.72
N CYS A 86 12.88 9.31 15.60
CA CYS A 86 11.62 9.82 15.09
C CYS A 86 10.45 9.32 15.94
N PRO A 87 9.31 10.02 15.98
CA PRO A 87 8.13 9.55 16.68
C PRO A 87 7.62 8.22 16.10
N ILE A 88 7.35 7.27 16.99
CA ILE A 88 6.78 5.95 16.67
C ILE A 88 5.34 5.91 17.19
N TYR A 89 4.36 5.97 16.31
CA TYR A 89 2.96 5.87 16.68
C TYR A 89 2.57 4.43 16.99
N THR A 90 1.96 4.22 18.15
CA THR A 90 1.61 2.90 18.68
C THR A 90 0.30 2.94 19.46
N CYS A 91 -0.28 1.76 19.75
CA CYS A 91 -1.46 1.63 20.61
C CYS A 91 -1.13 1.65 22.12
N GLN A 92 0.13 1.35 22.50
CA GLN A 92 0.54 1.22 23.91
C GLN A 92 1.99 1.72 24.08
N LEU A 93 2.22 2.50 25.15
CA LEU A 93 3.58 2.93 25.51
C LEU A 93 4.36 1.82 26.20
N ASP A 94 5.68 1.87 26.05
CA ASP A 94 6.64 0.99 26.69
C ASP A 94 7.92 1.77 26.98
N ASP A 95 8.36 1.80 28.23
CA ASP A 95 9.49 2.63 28.68
C ASP A 95 10.83 2.23 28.05
N ARG A 96 10.91 1.01 27.48
CA ARG A 96 12.10 0.52 26.74
C ARG A 96 12.32 1.25 25.41
N VAL A 97 11.28 1.93 24.90
CA VAL A 97 11.31 2.64 23.61
C VAL A 97 10.85 4.09 23.80
N PRO A 98 11.78 4.99 24.10
CA PRO A 98 11.45 6.39 24.45
C PRO A 98 10.76 7.20 23.34
N ALA A 99 10.89 6.78 22.07
CA ALA A 99 10.31 7.47 20.92
C ALA A 99 8.82 7.13 20.68
N LEU A 100 8.20 6.29 21.52
CA LEU A 100 6.80 5.93 21.36
C LEU A 100 5.86 7.10 21.65
N GLU A 101 4.91 7.28 20.76
CA GLU A 101 3.77 8.19 20.95
C GLU A 101 2.46 7.43 20.77
N LEU A 102 1.50 7.67 21.67
CA LEU A 102 0.16 7.10 21.50
C LEU A 102 -0.48 7.65 20.23
N TYR A 103 -0.96 6.75 19.39
CA TYR A 103 -1.70 7.11 18.18
C TYR A 103 -2.97 7.90 18.56
N PRO A 104 -3.27 9.02 17.87
CA PRO A 104 -4.38 9.90 18.23
C PRO A 104 -5.73 9.39 17.71
N ILE A 105 -6.13 8.20 18.12
CA ILE A 105 -7.30 7.49 17.58
C ILE A 105 -8.60 8.27 17.74
N GLU A 106 -8.90 8.78 18.94
CA GLU A 106 -10.16 9.47 19.23
C GLU A 106 -10.32 10.78 18.44
N PRO A 107 -9.35 11.74 18.48
CA PRO A 107 -9.48 12.96 17.69
C PRO A 107 -9.44 12.73 16.19
N LEU A 108 -8.75 11.67 15.74
CA LEU A 108 -8.75 11.28 14.33
C LEU A 108 -10.14 10.78 13.90
N ILE A 109 -10.72 9.83 14.63
CA ILE A 109 -12.07 9.33 14.33
C ILE A 109 -13.09 10.47 14.36
N LYS A 110 -13.00 11.36 15.35
CA LYS A 110 -13.90 12.51 15.45
C LYS A 110 -13.82 13.45 14.24
N LYS A 111 -12.62 13.68 13.69
CA LYS A 111 -12.43 14.57 12.52
C LYS A 111 -12.75 13.88 11.20
N THR A 112 -12.43 12.60 11.07
CA THR A 112 -12.63 11.84 9.83
C THR A 112 -14.00 11.16 9.75
N GLU A 113 -14.72 11.09 10.88
CA GLU A 113 -16.00 10.40 11.04
C GLU A 113 -15.92 8.91 10.64
N CYS A 114 -14.73 8.31 10.84
CA CYS A 114 -14.47 6.93 10.46
C CYS A 114 -13.52 6.23 11.43
N GLY A 115 -13.96 5.08 11.95
CA GLY A 115 -13.17 4.20 12.80
C GLY A 115 -12.83 2.85 12.17
N TYR A 116 -13.01 2.70 10.85
CA TYR A 116 -12.66 1.47 10.14
C TYR A 116 -11.17 1.43 9.83
N ILE A 117 -10.36 0.86 10.73
CA ILE A 117 -8.91 0.74 10.58
C ILE A 117 -8.50 -0.63 11.11
N ASN A 118 -8.05 -1.53 10.25
CA ASN A 118 -7.78 -2.93 10.60
C ASN A 118 -6.33 -3.39 10.39
N ASN A 119 -5.43 -2.49 9.97
CA ASN A 119 -4.01 -2.81 9.79
C ASN A 119 -3.15 -1.54 9.90
N THR A 120 -1.85 -1.72 10.17
CA THR A 120 -0.92 -0.61 10.43
C THR A 120 -0.77 0.34 9.23
N VAL A 121 -0.86 -0.15 7.99
CA VAL A 121 -0.78 0.71 6.78
C VAL A 121 -1.99 1.66 6.76
N ALA A 122 -3.19 1.15 7.05
CA ALA A 122 -4.40 1.98 7.11
C ALA A 122 -4.30 3.05 8.22
N TYR A 123 -3.65 2.75 9.36
CA TYR A 123 -3.36 3.77 10.38
C TYR A 123 -2.52 4.91 9.84
N ALA A 124 -1.48 4.62 9.06
CA ALA A 124 -0.64 5.66 8.47
C ALA A 124 -1.40 6.50 7.44
N ILE A 125 -2.21 5.87 6.56
CA ILE A 125 -3.05 6.59 5.59
C ILE A 125 -4.10 7.46 6.31
N ALA A 126 -4.76 6.93 7.34
CA ALA A 126 -5.71 7.67 8.15
C ALA A 126 -5.06 8.88 8.86
N PHE A 127 -3.81 8.73 9.33
CA PHE A 127 -3.03 9.80 9.91
C PHE A 127 -2.70 10.89 8.88
N ALA A 128 -2.35 10.51 7.65
CA ALA A 128 -2.14 11.45 6.55
C ALA A 128 -3.44 12.23 6.23
N CYS A 129 -4.57 11.53 6.11
CA CYS A 129 -5.89 12.11 5.91
C CYS A 129 -6.26 13.12 7.03
N TRP A 130 -6.03 12.74 8.29
CA TRP A 130 -6.30 13.59 9.45
C TRP A 130 -5.47 14.85 9.48
N ASN A 131 -4.19 14.78 9.04
CA ASN A 131 -3.25 15.90 8.99
C ASN A 131 -3.40 16.75 7.71
N GLU A 132 -4.27 16.38 6.77
CA GLU A 132 -4.48 17.10 5.51
C GLU A 132 -3.18 17.28 4.71
N VAL A 133 -2.41 16.18 4.56
CA VAL A 133 -1.23 16.20 3.69
C VAL A 133 -1.63 16.52 2.24
N GLY A 134 -0.70 17.01 1.43
CA GLY A 134 -0.97 17.36 0.03
C GLY A 134 -0.93 16.15 -0.90
N ALA A 135 0.00 15.24 -0.65
CA ALA A 135 0.18 14.03 -1.46
C ALA A 135 0.67 12.84 -0.62
N ILE A 136 0.28 11.65 -1.03
CA ILE A 136 0.70 10.36 -0.47
C ILE A 136 1.25 9.49 -1.60
N ASP A 137 2.52 9.09 -1.50
CA ASP A 137 3.11 8.09 -2.36
C ASP A 137 3.27 6.78 -1.56
N MET A 138 2.60 5.71 -2.02
CA MET A 138 2.55 4.41 -1.33
C MET A 138 3.55 3.43 -1.92
N PHE A 139 4.38 2.83 -1.05
CA PHE A 139 5.35 1.82 -1.41
C PHE A 139 5.26 0.62 -0.46
N GLY A 140 5.42 -0.59 -0.97
CA GLY A 140 5.43 -1.79 -0.13
C GLY A 140 4.09 -2.21 0.47
N ALA A 141 2.98 -1.65 0.01
CA ALA A 141 1.63 -2.01 0.46
C ALA A 141 0.98 -2.99 -0.52
N ASP A 142 1.48 -4.21 -0.58
CA ASP A 142 1.17 -5.16 -1.66
C ASP A 142 0.08 -6.18 -1.31
N PHE A 143 -0.21 -6.39 -0.04
CA PHE A 143 -1.23 -7.34 0.43
C PHE A 143 -1.17 -8.73 -0.25
N THR A 144 0.04 -9.25 -0.47
CA THR A 144 0.29 -10.55 -1.11
C THR A 144 0.70 -11.60 -0.07
N TYR A 145 -0.19 -11.90 0.89
CA TYR A 145 0.10 -12.86 1.94
C TYR A 145 -0.11 -14.29 1.44
N LYS A 146 0.97 -15.04 1.32
CA LYS A 146 0.93 -16.43 0.92
C LYS A 146 0.19 -17.26 1.99
N GLY A 147 -0.89 -17.92 1.59
CA GLY A 147 -1.67 -18.79 2.49
C GLY A 147 -2.68 -18.07 3.39
N ASN A 148 -2.82 -16.74 3.32
CA ASN A 148 -3.82 -16.00 4.08
C ASN A 148 -4.50 -14.91 3.23
N LEU A 149 -5.22 -15.35 2.21
CA LEU A 149 -5.90 -14.49 1.25
C LEU A 149 -6.94 -13.59 1.93
N TYR A 150 -7.71 -14.15 2.86
CA TYR A 150 -8.75 -13.39 3.57
C TYR A 150 -8.17 -12.19 4.34
N PHE A 151 -7.04 -12.38 5.02
CA PHE A 151 -6.35 -11.30 5.72
C PHE A 151 -5.80 -10.25 4.74
N ALA A 152 -5.26 -10.70 3.61
CA ALA A 152 -4.77 -9.82 2.55
C ALA A 152 -5.89 -8.94 1.99
N GLU A 153 -7.04 -9.54 1.63
CA GLU A 153 -8.19 -8.82 1.08
C GLU A 153 -8.79 -7.83 2.08
N MET A 154 -8.94 -8.21 3.35
CA MET A 154 -9.41 -7.30 4.39
C MET A 154 -8.50 -6.08 4.56
N GLY A 155 -7.20 -6.32 4.60
CA GLY A 155 -6.20 -5.26 4.75
C GLY A 155 -6.18 -4.33 3.54
N ARG A 156 -6.20 -4.88 2.33
CA ARG A 156 -6.28 -4.14 1.07
C ARG A 156 -7.54 -3.26 1.02
N ALA A 157 -8.70 -3.84 1.26
CA ALA A 157 -9.98 -3.11 1.24
C ALA A 157 -9.99 -1.93 2.21
N CYS A 158 -9.44 -2.10 3.41
CA CYS A 158 -9.33 -1.03 4.40
C CYS A 158 -8.41 0.10 3.92
N CYS A 159 -7.25 -0.22 3.33
CA CYS A 159 -6.35 0.78 2.80
C CYS A 159 -6.95 1.53 1.61
N GLU A 160 -7.57 0.82 0.67
CA GLU A 160 -8.25 1.42 -0.49
C GLU A 160 -9.39 2.35 -0.07
N PHE A 161 -10.16 1.97 0.96
CA PHE A 161 -11.17 2.84 1.55
C PHE A 161 -10.57 4.16 2.08
N TRP A 162 -9.44 4.09 2.82
CA TRP A 162 -8.80 5.30 3.34
C TRP A 162 -8.15 6.14 2.24
N LEU A 163 -7.57 5.52 1.22
CA LEU A 163 -7.05 6.24 0.05
C LEU A 163 -8.17 6.96 -0.70
N ALA A 164 -9.33 6.32 -0.88
CA ALA A 164 -10.51 6.96 -1.46
C ALA A 164 -10.96 8.19 -0.65
N LYS A 165 -10.96 8.10 0.70
CA LYS A 165 -11.24 9.25 1.57
C LYS A 165 -10.19 10.36 1.44
N CYS A 166 -8.94 10.03 1.21
CA CYS A 166 -7.88 10.99 0.94
C CYS A 166 -8.12 11.71 -0.39
N MET A 167 -8.39 10.96 -1.46
CA MET A 167 -8.66 11.53 -2.79
C MET A 167 -9.91 12.43 -2.80
N GLU A 168 -10.98 12.02 -2.11
CA GLU A 168 -12.19 12.84 -1.95
C GLU A 168 -11.90 14.19 -1.27
N ARG A 169 -10.89 14.25 -0.40
CA ARG A 169 -10.45 15.46 0.29
C ARG A 169 -9.39 16.25 -0.46
N GLY A 170 -9.11 15.88 -1.70
CA GLY A 170 -8.15 16.55 -2.57
C GLY A 170 -6.69 16.23 -2.26
N ILE A 171 -6.41 15.12 -1.53
CA ILE A 171 -5.06 14.62 -1.33
C ILE A 171 -4.67 13.79 -2.55
N GLU A 172 -3.57 14.12 -3.19
CA GLU A 172 -3.03 13.35 -4.31
C GLU A 172 -2.55 11.98 -3.81
N VAL A 173 -2.84 10.92 -4.58
CA VAL A 173 -2.45 9.55 -4.23
C VAL A 173 -1.70 8.92 -5.41
N SER A 174 -0.50 8.44 -5.12
CA SER A 174 0.32 7.66 -6.04
C SER A 174 0.62 6.30 -5.42
N ILE A 175 0.57 5.25 -6.22
CA ILE A 175 0.83 3.88 -5.79
C ILE A 175 1.99 3.31 -6.60
N ALA A 176 2.94 2.66 -5.93
CA ALA A 176 4.04 1.95 -6.57
C ALA A 176 3.53 0.98 -7.65
N VAL A 177 4.11 1.04 -8.84
CA VAL A 177 3.64 0.29 -10.03
C VAL A 177 3.64 -1.23 -9.86
N ARG A 178 4.40 -1.76 -8.90
CA ARG A 178 4.44 -3.20 -8.57
C ARG A 178 3.39 -3.61 -7.55
N SER A 179 2.71 -2.65 -6.91
CA SER A 179 1.70 -2.94 -5.89
C SER A 179 0.39 -3.37 -6.51
N ASN A 180 -0.31 -4.30 -5.85
CA ASN A 180 -1.70 -4.65 -6.20
C ASN A 180 -2.74 -3.70 -5.60
N LEU A 181 -2.31 -2.75 -4.77
CA LEU A 181 -3.20 -1.75 -4.17
C LEU A 181 -3.78 -0.86 -5.28
N LEU A 182 -5.10 -0.69 -5.32
CA LEU A 182 -5.85 -0.05 -6.41
C LEU A 182 -5.51 -0.66 -7.79
N ASP A 183 -5.09 -1.93 -7.82
CA ASP A 183 -4.63 -2.62 -9.03
C ASP A 183 -3.55 -1.84 -9.81
N ALA A 184 -2.62 -1.16 -9.09
CA ALA A 184 -1.59 -0.34 -9.72
C ALA A 184 -0.70 -1.14 -10.68
N ASN A 185 -0.51 -2.44 -10.42
CA ASN A 185 0.24 -3.37 -11.26
C ASN A 185 -0.54 -3.92 -12.47
N ILE A 186 -1.76 -3.45 -12.70
CA ILE A 186 -2.68 -3.93 -13.75
C ILE A 186 -2.90 -2.80 -14.77
N ASP A 187 -2.89 -3.14 -16.06
CA ASP A 187 -3.18 -2.17 -17.12
C ASP A 187 -4.62 -1.64 -17.02
N LEU A 188 -4.82 -0.38 -17.42
CA LEU A 188 -6.11 0.27 -17.29
C LEU A 188 -7.26 -0.52 -17.96
N LYS A 189 -7.00 -1.05 -19.16
CA LYS A 189 -8.01 -1.86 -19.88
C LYS A 189 -8.50 -3.05 -19.06
N ASP A 190 -7.62 -3.64 -18.26
CA ASP A 190 -7.88 -4.82 -17.47
C ASP A 190 -8.64 -4.50 -16.17
N LYS A 191 -8.56 -3.23 -15.73
CA LYS A 191 -9.33 -2.72 -14.58
C LYS A 191 -10.80 -2.46 -14.94
N LEU A 192 -11.11 -2.29 -16.24
CA LEU A 192 -12.43 -1.95 -16.71
C LEU A 192 -13.23 -3.22 -17.03
N TYR A 193 -13.85 -3.81 -16.02
CA TYR A 193 -14.62 -5.05 -16.16
C TYR A 193 -15.62 -4.97 -17.32
N GLY A 194 -15.52 -5.93 -18.23
CA GLY A 194 -16.33 -6.02 -19.44
C GLY A 194 -15.76 -5.30 -20.67
N TYR A 195 -15.09 -4.15 -20.48
CA TYR A 195 -14.53 -3.38 -21.61
C TYR A 195 -13.34 -4.09 -22.27
N HIS A 196 -12.53 -4.82 -21.50
CA HIS A 196 -11.43 -5.63 -22.01
C HIS A 196 -11.86 -6.76 -23.00
N ARG A 197 -13.17 -7.06 -23.04
CA ARG A 197 -13.75 -8.07 -23.94
C ARG A 197 -14.27 -7.46 -25.23
N LEU A 198 -14.19 -6.15 -25.39
CA LEU A 198 -14.58 -5.49 -26.63
C LEU A 198 -13.54 -5.74 -27.72
N PRO A 199 -13.94 -5.84 -29.00
CA PRO A 199 -13.00 -5.96 -30.13
C PRO A 199 -12.04 -4.77 -30.25
N ASP A 200 -12.42 -3.63 -29.72
CA ASP A 200 -11.63 -2.41 -29.70
C ASP A 200 -11.39 -2.00 -28.23
N PRO A 201 -10.36 -2.57 -27.59
CA PRO A 201 -10.12 -2.35 -26.17
C PRO A 201 -9.73 -0.92 -25.88
N ILE A 202 -10.09 -0.48 -24.66
CA ILE A 202 -9.65 0.78 -24.10
C ILE A 202 -8.19 0.64 -23.68
N VAL A 203 -7.38 1.60 -24.06
CA VAL A 203 -5.95 1.69 -23.73
C VAL A 203 -5.60 3.03 -23.12
N SER A 204 -4.56 3.05 -22.32
CA SER A 204 -4.00 4.30 -21.78
C SER A 204 -2.62 4.58 -22.36
N TYR A 205 -2.30 5.84 -22.55
CA TYR A 205 -1.00 6.30 -23.02
C TYR A 205 -0.67 7.66 -22.40
N LEU A 206 0.62 7.99 -22.41
CA LEU A 206 1.10 9.29 -21.95
C LEU A 206 1.25 10.23 -23.16
N GLU A 207 0.72 11.42 -23.03
CA GLU A 207 0.93 12.52 -23.97
C GLU A 207 1.13 13.81 -23.18
N ASP A 208 2.26 14.48 -23.37
CA ASP A 208 2.67 15.66 -22.61
C ASP A 208 2.61 15.44 -21.10
N ASP A 209 3.13 14.30 -20.62
CA ASP A 209 3.11 13.85 -19.23
C ASP A 209 1.72 13.70 -18.60
N LYS A 210 0.66 13.71 -19.43
CA LYS A 210 -0.72 13.48 -19.00
C LYS A 210 -1.21 12.12 -19.45
N LEU A 211 -1.81 11.39 -18.53
CA LEU A 211 -2.47 10.13 -18.86
C LEU A 211 -3.71 10.41 -19.70
N LYS A 212 -3.75 9.83 -20.88
CA LYS A 212 -4.93 9.83 -21.76
C LYS A 212 -5.48 8.43 -21.94
N VAL A 213 -6.76 8.36 -22.20
CA VAL A 213 -7.51 7.12 -22.39
C VAL A 213 -8.28 7.20 -23.71
N CYS A 214 -8.13 6.20 -24.55
CA CYS A 214 -8.83 6.11 -25.84
C CYS A 214 -9.05 4.67 -26.26
N ASN A 215 -9.78 4.45 -27.33
CA ASN A 215 -9.86 3.16 -27.97
C ASN A 215 -8.57 2.82 -28.71
N PHE A 216 -8.22 1.54 -28.78
CA PHE A 216 -7.00 1.08 -29.47
C PHE A 216 -7.01 1.46 -30.96
N SER A 217 -8.17 1.37 -31.61
CA SER A 217 -8.33 1.79 -33.02
C SER A 217 -7.96 3.26 -33.24
N ASP A 218 -8.14 4.14 -32.24
CA ASP A 218 -7.81 5.56 -32.37
C ASP A 218 -6.29 5.78 -32.35
N ILE A 219 -5.54 4.97 -31.58
CA ILE A 219 -4.08 4.98 -31.60
C ILE A 219 -3.55 4.50 -32.96
N LEU A 220 -4.14 3.45 -33.49
CA LEU A 220 -3.72 2.95 -34.81
C LEU A 220 -3.95 3.99 -35.91
N LYS A 221 -5.04 4.75 -35.86
CA LYS A 221 -5.31 5.85 -36.80
C LYS A 221 -4.27 6.99 -36.72
N GLN A 222 -3.72 7.20 -35.53
CA GLN A 222 -2.72 8.25 -35.28
C GLN A 222 -1.28 7.78 -35.49
N ASN A 223 -1.05 6.53 -35.91
CA ASN A 223 0.27 5.89 -36.03
C ASN A 223 1.09 5.95 -34.73
N MET A 224 0.43 6.00 -33.60
CA MET A 224 1.08 5.97 -32.30
C MET A 224 1.24 4.52 -31.84
N ALA A 225 2.43 4.16 -31.40
CA ALA A 225 2.63 2.86 -30.75
C ALA A 225 1.93 2.88 -29.38
N PRO A 226 1.03 1.95 -29.09
CA PRO A 226 0.38 1.89 -27.80
C PRO A 226 1.40 1.54 -26.72
N VAL A 227 1.39 2.31 -25.63
CA VAL A 227 2.21 2.05 -24.45
C VAL A 227 1.42 1.16 -23.52
N GLY A 228 1.99 0.00 -23.15
CA GLY A 228 1.43 -0.84 -22.12
C GLY A 228 0.28 -1.76 -22.53
N ILE A 229 0.13 -2.05 -23.84
CA ILE A 229 -0.70 -3.18 -24.25
C ILE A 229 0.09 -4.45 -23.92
N ALA A 230 -0.12 -4.97 -22.73
CA ALA A 230 0.26 -6.32 -22.46
C ALA A 230 -0.71 -7.23 -23.19
N ASP A 231 -0.22 -8.19 -23.98
CA ASP A 231 -0.99 -9.32 -24.49
C ASP A 231 -1.46 -10.25 -23.36
N ARG A 232 -1.89 -9.65 -22.27
CA ARG A 232 -2.36 -10.39 -21.10
C ARG A 232 -3.55 -11.28 -21.42
N TYR A 233 -4.29 -10.88 -22.41
CA TYR A 233 -5.48 -11.61 -22.83
C TYR A 233 -5.30 -12.29 -24.16
N ASP A 234 -4.13 -12.40 -24.69
CA ASP A 234 -3.78 -13.22 -25.86
C ASP A 234 -5.01 -13.91 -26.50
N ASN A 235 -6.05 -13.14 -26.76
CA ASN A 235 -7.38 -13.54 -27.22
C ASN A 235 -8.03 -14.70 -26.44
N ASN A 236 -7.44 -15.12 -25.33
CA ASN A 236 -7.97 -16.19 -24.52
C ASN A 236 -8.14 -15.72 -23.09
N PRO A 237 -9.36 -15.36 -22.65
CA PRO A 237 -9.63 -14.99 -21.27
C PRO A 237 -9.27 -16.10 -20.28
N THR A 238 -8.92 -17.30 -20.75
CA THR A 238 -8.45 -18.40 -19.91
C THR A 238 -6.95 -18.37 -19.66
N THR A 239 -6.15 -17.52 -20.32
CA THR A 239 -4.72 -17.37 -19.97
C THR A 239 -4.51 -16.72 -18.62
N TRP A 240 -5.45 -15.93 -18.15
CA TRP A 240 -5.49 -15.45 -16.77
C TRP A 240 -5.68 -16.57 -15.76
N PHE A 241 -6.48 -17.51 -16.14
CA PHE A 241 -6.71 -18.75 -15.45
C PHE A 241 -6.12 -19.85 -16.35
N ASP A 242 -4.83 -19.79 -16.62
CA ASP A 242 -4.16 -20.97 -17.12
C ASP A 242 -4.43 -22.06 -16.09
N ARG A 243 -5.40 -22.89 -16.42
CA ARG A 243 -5.84 -24.01 -15.57
C ARG A 243 -4.67 -24.92 -15.19
N ASN A 244 -3.54 -24.78 -15.88
CA ASN A 244 -2.32 -25.51 -15.62
C ASN A 244 -1.36 -24.77 -14.69
N ASN A 245 -1.52 -23.45 -14.52
CA ASN A 245 -0.64 -22.60 -13.68
C ASN A 245 -1.31 -21.95 -12.47
N VAL A 246 -2.62 -21.99 -12.37
CA VAL A 246 -3.31 -21.68 -11.11
C VAL A 246 -3.23 -22.95 -10.27
N PRO A 247 -2.54 -22.95 -9.12
CA PRO A 247 -2.69 -24.05 -8.17
C PRO A 247 -4.19 -24.11 -7.87
N SER A 248 -4.83 -25.19 -8.27
CA SER A 248 -6.24 -25.39 -8.02
C SER A 248 -6.44 -25.56 -6.52
N VAL A 249 -6.63 -24.46 -5.82
CA VAL A 249 -7.03 -24.46 -4.40
C VAL A 249 -8.46 -24.99 -4.26
N ALA A 250 -9.14 -25.20 -5.36
CA ALA A 250 -10.58 -25.50 -5.36
C ALA A 250 -10.99 -26.85 -5.96
N SER A 251 -10.08 -27.73 -6.36
CA SER A 251 -10.50 -28.93 -7.10
C SER A 251 -9.97 -30.27 -6.61
N ASP A 252 -9.16 -30.31 -5.58
CA ASP A 252 -8.90 -31.61 -4.96
C ASP A 252 -9.95 -31.85 -3.86
N PRO A 253 -10.93 -32.72 -4.09
CA PRO A 253 -11.76 -33.20 -3.01
C PRO A 253 -10.81 -33.86 -2.03
N VAL A 254 -10.76 -33.34 -0.81
CA VAL A 254 -10.10 -34.03 0.30
C VAL A 254 -10.75 -35.41 0.37
N GLU A 255 -10.06 -36.43 -0.09
CA GLU A 255 -10.53 -37.81 0.13
C GLU A 255 -10.70 -37.99 1.65
N PRO A 256 -11.88 -38.40 2.11
CA PRO A 256 -12.06 -38.67 3.51
C PRO A 256 -11.11 -39.80 3.90
N LYS A 257 -10.22 -39.51 4.86
CA LYS A 257 -9.38 -40.57 5.46
C LYS A 257 -10.30 -41.68 5.91
N LYS A 258 -10.18 -42.86 5.29
CA LYS A 258 -10.87 -44.03 5.74
C LYS A 258 -10.48 -44.33 7.19
N PRO A 259 -11.43 -44.78 8.00
CA PRO A 259 -11.22 -45.07 9.42
C PRO A 259 -10.20 -46.17 9.66
#